data_295b6157b8464e383b818e344b63839b
#
_entry.id   295b6157b8464e383b818e344b63839b
#
_cell.length_a   1.000
_cell.length_b   1.000
_cell.length_c   1.000
_cell.angle_alpha   90.00
_cell.angle_beta   90.00
_cell.angle_gamma   90.00
#
_symmetry.space_group_name_H-M   'P 1'
#
loop_
_entity.id
_entity.type
_entity.pdbx_description
1 polymer ?
#
loop_
_entity_poly.entity_id
_entity_poly.type
_entity_poly.pdbx_seq_one_letter_code
_entity_poly.pdbx_strand_id
1 'polypeptide(L)'
;VLKVLPSLSGVGIALQMRDGSTRAVRMSEGLVFHLKQEWTPFVLSNAADVKGEDVLRILFYQDKKQMPILPTLQKALGDAAAFLHAERLASDTLVLTPGLVSGSTMLNAVCPPSGYAAEQLTVLAGCTQMLDLVHLAGESVVPADAAPELRLAANRMTLTDHDTGAAAELLYGMVRRAETSA
;
A
#
# COMPACT_ATOMS: atom_id res chain seq x y z
N VAL A 1 -3.98 19.03 -2.48
CA VAL A 1 -3.16 18.12 -3.31
C VAL A 1 -3.53 18.26 -4.77
N LEU A 2 -4.77 17.99 -5.21
CA LEU A 2 -5.16 17.97 -6.63
C LEU A 2 -4.76 19.24 -7.41
N LYS A 3 -4.79 20.41 -6.77
CA LYS A 3 -4.36 21.70 -7.39
C LYS A 3 -2.86 21.74 -7.72
N VAL A 4 -2.05 20.94 -7.05
CA VAL A 4 -0.59 20.89 -7.24
C VAL A 4 -0.19 19.91 -8.34
N LEU A 5 -1.02 18.88 -8.60
CA LEU A 5 -0.70 17.84 -9.59
C LEU A 5 -0.32 18.37 -10.98
N PRO A 6 -0.97 19.43 -11.51
CA PRO A 6 -0.59 19.97 -12.82
C PRO A 6 0.84 20.52 -12.87
N SER A 7 1.43 20.96 -11.77
CA SER A 7 2.80 21.52 -11.74
C SER A 7 3.89 20.44 -11.73
N LEU A 8 3.56 19.18 -11.49
CA LEU A 8 4.50 18.07 -11.47
C LEU A 8 4.73 17.55 -12.88
N SER A 9 5.85 17.86 -13.50
CA SER A 9 6.19 17.37 -14.85
C SER A 9 6.85 15.99 -14.82
N GLY A 10 6.68 15.22 -15.91
CA GLY A 10 7.41 13.97 -16.11
C GLY A 10 7.01 12.79 -15.22
N VAL A 11 5.84 12.84 -14.63
CA VAL A 11 5.34 11.82 -13.71
C VAL A 11 3.96 11.35 -14.14
N GLY A 12 3.74 10.05 -14.20
CA GLY A 12 2.41 9.47 -14.34
C GLY A 12 1.65 9.61 -13.01
N ILE A 13 0.37 9.97 -13.09
CA ILE A 13 -0.46 10.17 -11.89
C ILE A 13 -1.78 9.44 -12.06
N ALA A 14 -2.08 8.54 -11.12
CA ALA A 14 -3.36 7.88 -11.01
C ALA A 14 -3.99 8.14 -9.64
N LEU A 15 -5.31 8.26 -9.63
CA LEU A 15 -6.13 8.45 -8.43
C LEU A 15 -6.95 7.18 -8.23
N GLN A 16 -6.90 6.60 -7.04
CA GLN A 16 -7.87 5.58 -6.64
C GLN A 16 -9.02 6.25 -5.92
N MET A 17 -10.21 5.97 -6.42
CA MET A 17 -11.44 6.62 -5.98
C MET A 17 -12.21 5.75 -4.99
N ARG A 18 -13.09 6.39 -4.22
CA ARG A 18 -13.96 5.74 -3.25
C ARG A 18 -14.94 4.72 -3.87
N ASP A 19 -15.31 4.92 -5.12
CA ASP A 19 -16.16 4.01 -5.89
C ASP A 19 -15.40 2.77 -6.45
N GLY A 20 -14.12 2.62 -6.10
CA GLY A 20 -13.24 1.56 -6.58
C GLY A 20 -12.63 1.82 -7.96
N SER A 21 -13.00 2.91 -8.64
CA SER A 21 -12.43 3.24 -9.95
C SER A 21 -11.01 3.80 -9.82
N THR A 22 -10.22 3.60 -10.88
CA THR A 22 -8.90 4.25 -11.03
C THR A 22 -8.99 5.30 -12.13
N ARG A 23 -8.60 6.53 -11.82
CA ARG A 23 -8.58 7.65 -12.76
C ARG A 23 -7.15 8.08 -13.04
N ALA A 24 -6.71 7.94 -14.27
CA ALA A 24 -5.41 8.45 -14.71
C ALA A 24 -5.55 9.92 -15.10
N VAL A 25 -4.95 10.81 -14.33
CA VAL A 25 -4.99 12.27 -14.57
C VAL A 25 -3.77 12.78 -15.30
N ARG A 26 -2.72 11.97 -15.36
CA ARG A 26 -1.55 12.19 -16.21
C ARG A 26 -0.94 10.85 -16.58
N MET A 27 -0.82 10.63 -17.88
CA MET A 27 -0.20 9.42 -18.41
C MET A 27 1.32 9.56 -18.48
N SER A 28 2.03 8.47 -18.21
CA SER A 28 3.42 8.24 -18.55
C SER A 28 3.59 6.78 -18.99
N GLU A 29 4.69 6.45 -19.65
CA GLU A 29 4.95 5.08 -20.08
C GLU A 29 5.00 4.12 -18.87
N GLY A 30 5.64 4.54 -17.78
CA GLY A 30 5.71 3.75 -16.55
C GLY A 30 4.34 3.49 -15.93
N LEU A 31 3.47 4.50 -15.88
CA LEU A 31 2.10 4.33 -15.38
C LEU A 31 1.29 3.36 -16.24
N VAL A 32 1.35 3.49 -17.57
CA VAL A 32 0.65 2.57 -18.49
C VAL A 32 1.11 1.14 -18.30
N PHE A 33 2.44 0.94 -18.22
CA PHE A 33 3.02 -0.38 -18.03
C PHE A 33 2.53 -1.00 -16.70
N HIS A 34 2.60 -0.26 -15.62
CA HIS A 34 2.18 -0.73 -14.30
C HIS A 34 0.68 -1.07 -14.24
N LEU A 35 -0.20 -0.19 -14.71
CA LEU A 35 -1.64 -0.43 -14.73
C LEU A 35 -2.01 -1.65 -15.57
N LYS A 36 -1.27 -1.91 -16.66
CA LYS A 36 -1.45 -3.11 -17.47
C LYS A 36 -0.96 -4.37 -16.76
N GLN A 37 0.17 -4.33 -16.07
CA GLN A 37 0.66 -5.47 -15.30
C GLN A 37 -0.28 -5.88 -14.16
N GLU A 38 -0.86 -4.89 -13.49
CA GLU A 38 -1.81 -5.14 -12.41
C GLU A 38 -3.25 -5.42 -12.88
N TRP A 39 -3.48 -5.49 -14.20
CA TRP A 39 -4.81 -5.67 -14.77
C TRP A 39 -5.83 -4.65 -14.22
N THR A 40 -5.37 -3.46 -13.85
CA THR A 40 -6.21 -2.42 -13.27
C THR A 40 -6.87 -1.61 -14.37
N PRO A 41 -8.18 -1.69 -14.55
CA PRO A 41 -8.89 -0.83 -15.48
C PRO A 41 -8.83 0.62 -15.01
N PHE A 42 -8.65 1.55 -15.93
CA PHE A 42 -8.60 2.98 -15.62
C PHE A 42 -9.33 3.82 -16.65
N VAL A 43 -9.75 5.00 -16.21
CA VAL A 43 -10.39 6.02 -17.03
C VAL A 43 -9.49 7.25 -17.06
N LEU A 44 -9.32 7.85 -18.24
CA LEU A 44 -8.65 9.14 -18.36
C LEU A 44 -9.56 10.23 -17.78
N SER A 45 -9.01 11.09 -16.94
CA SER A 45 -9.75 12.16 -16.29
C SER A 45 -8.89 13.42 -16.17
N ASN A 46 -9.53 14.59 -16.13
CA ASN A 46 -8.85 15.81 -15.74
C ASN A 46 -8.84 15.93 -14.21
N ALA A 47 -7.70 16.28 -13.62
CA ALA A 47 -7.59 16.48 -12.17
C ALA A 47 -8.56 17.55 -11.64
N ALA A 48 -8.93 18.53 -12.47
CA ALA A 48 -9.87 19.58 -12.11
C ALA A 48 -11.32 19.07 -11.95
N ASP A 49 -11.66 17.95 -12.61
CA ASP A 49 -13.01 17.39 -12.60
C ASP A 49 -13.20 16.37 -11.45
N VAL A 50 -12.12 16.12 -10.68
CA VAL A 50 -12.15 15.15 -9.57
C VAL A 50 -12.41 15.85 -8.26
N LYS A 51 -13.43 15.37 -7.53
CA LYS A 51 -13.69 15.81 -6.17
C LYS A 51 -12.67 15.19 -5.21
N GLY A 52 -11.96 16.03 -4.45
CA GLY A 52 -10.89 15.58 -3.56
C GLY A 52 -11.36 14.66 -2.44
N GLU A 53 -12.61 14.80 -2.00
CA GLU A 53 -13.24 13.94 -0.98
C GLU A 53 -13.46 12.50 -1.41
N ASP A 54 -13.50 12.24 -2.74
CA ASP A 54 -13.66 10.90 -3.30
C ASP A 54 -12.32 10.20 -3.56
N VAL A 55 -11.19 10.87 -3.36
CA VAL A 55 -9.86 10.31 -3.59
C VAL A 55 -9.38 9.60 -2.34
N LEU A 56 -9.14 8.29 -2.44
CA LEU A 56 -8.60 7.48 -1.35
C LEU A 56 -7.07 7.52 -1.30
N ARG A 57 -6.42 7.43 -2.48
CA ARG A 57 -4.98 7.52 -2.59
C ARG A 57 -4.54 8.04 -3.97
N ILE A 58 -3.34 8.58 -4.02
CA ILE A 58 -2.72 9.11 -5.23
C ILE A 58 -1.44 8.32 -5.49
N LEU A 59 -1.34 7.75 -6.68
CA LEU A 59 -0.15 7.03 -7.14
C LEU A 59 0.64 7.91 -8.10
N PHE A 60 1.94 7.97 -7.88
CA PHE A 60 2.90 8.65 -8.74
C PHE A 60 3.87 7.63 -9.31
N TYR A 61 3.98 7.61 -10.64
CA TYR A 61 4.94 6.79 -11.37
C TYR A 61 5.98 7.68 -12.00
N GLN A 62 7.21 7.54 -11.53
CA GLN A 62 8.34 8.34 -11.98
C GLN A 62 9.21 7.50 -12.89
N ASP A 63 9.55 8.04 -14.09
CA ASP A 63 10.54 7.39 -14.93
C ASP A 63 11.90 7.41 -14.24
N LYS A 64 12.63 6.28 -14.32
CA LYS A 64 13.92 6.04 -13.62
C LYS A 64 15.00 7.11 -13.86
N LYS A 65 14.85 7.92 -14.91
CA LYS A 65 15.81 8.98 -15.32
C LYS A 65 15.51 10.35 -14.71
N GLN A 66 14.45 10.50 -13.93
CA GLN A 66 14.03 11.79 -13.40
C GLN A 66 14.43 11.99 -11.96
N MET A 67 14.48 13.26 -11.52
CA MET A 67 14.76 13.60 -10.12
C MET A 67 13.70 13.04 -9.18
N PRO A 68 14.08 12.66 -7.94
CA PRO A 68 13.11 12.15 -6.97
C PRO A 68 11.92 13.10 -6.79
N ILE A 69 10.71 12.58 -7.00
CA ILE A 69 9.49 13.40 -6.94
C ILE A 69 9.14 13.84 -5.52
N LEU A 70 9.51 13.05 -4.51
CA LEU A 70 9.09 13.30 -3.13
C LEU A 70 9.52 14.68 -2.60
N PRO A 71 10.79 15.15 -2.76
CA PRO A 71 11.18 16.49 -2.33
C PRO A 71 10.42 17.60 -3.05
N THR A 72 10.16 17.43 -4.36
CA THR A 72 9.39 18.39 -5.16
C THR A 72 7.94 18.46 -4.69
N LEU A 73 7.34 17.30 -4.41
CA LEU A 73 5.99 17.19 -3.92
C LEU A 73 5.85 17.81 -2.52
N GLN A 74 6.76 17.50 -1.59
CA GLN A 74 6.77 18.08 -0.25
C GLN A 74 6.86 19.61 -0.30
N LYS A 75 7.75 20.15 -1.13
CA LYS A 75 7.86 21.59 -1.35
C LYS A 75 6.59 22.20 -1.91
N ALA A 76 5.96 21.55 -2.87
CA ALA A 76 4.72 22.02 -3.50
C ALA A 76 3.50 21.94 -2.57
N LEU A 77 3.48 20.97 -1.66
CA LEU A 77 2.38 20.80 -0.70
C LEU A 77 2.51 21.73 0.51
N GLY A 78 3.74 22.17 0.85
CA GLY A 78 3.98 22.99 2.04
C GLY A 78 3.42 22.33 3.29
N ASP A 79 2.68 23.11 4.12
CA ASP A 79 2.09 22.62 5.38
C ASP A 79 1.09 21.48 5.19
N ALA A 80 0.46 21.37 4.01
CA ALA A 80 -0.45 20.27 3.72
C ALA A 80 0.23 18.90 3.70
N ALA A 81 1.56 18.85 3.53
CA ALA A 81 2.31 17.61 3.58
C ALA A 81 2.23 16.91 4.94
N ALA A 82 2.03 17.66 6.03
CA ALA A 82 1.90 17.12 7.39
C ALA A 82 0.64 16.25 7.58
N PHE A 83 -0.37 16.44 6.73
CA PHE A 83 -1.62 15.67 6.77
C PHE A 83 -1.64 14.46 5.82
N LEU A 84 -0.52 14.16 5.19
CA LEU A 84 -0.40 13.09 4.21
C LEU A 84 0.71 12.13 4.62
N HIS A 85 0.43 10.86 4.41
CA HIS A 85 1.45 9.82 4.46
C HIS A 85 1.96 9.55 3.04
N ALA A 86 3.28 9.64 2.86
CA ALA A 86 3.94 9.39 1.60
C ALA A 86 4.77 8.11 1.72
N GLU A 87 4.44 7.13 0.91
CA GLU A 87 5.04 5.82 0.94
C GLU A 87 5.64 5.46 -0.42
N ARG A 88 6.86 4.94 -0.41
CA ARG A 88 7.52 4.43 -1.61
C ARG A 88 7.27 2.92 -1.73
N LEU A 89 6.44 2.51 -2.69
CA LEU A 89 6.16 1.09 -2.95
C LEU A 89 7.27 0.43 -3.77
N ALA A 90 7.91 1.18 -4.67
CA ALA A 90 9.01 0.71 -5.50
C ALA A 90 9.97 1.86 -5.81
N SER A 91 11.07 1.59 -6.50
CA SER A 91 12.06 2.61 -6.88
C SER A 91 11.46 3.76 -7.71
N ASP A 92 10.40 3.47 -8.43
CA ASP A 92 9.71 4.38 -9.37
C ASP A 92 8.28 4.73 -8.96
N THR A 93 7.78 4.17 -7.87
CA THR A 93 6.38 4.31 -7.44
C THR A 93 6.29 4.93 -6.05
N LEU A 94 5.56 6.04 -5.95
CA LEU A 94 5.22 6.72 -4.71
C LEU A 94 3.71 6.77 -4.55
N VAL A 95 3.23 6.52 -3.34
CA VAL A 95 1.81 6.62 -2.99
C VAL A 95 1.62 7.67 -1.91
N LEU A 96 0.59 8.49 -2.07
CA LEU A 96 0.09 9.38 -1.02
C LEU A 96 -1.26 8.89 -0.52
N THR A 97 -1.38 8.79 0.79
CA THR A 97 -2.64 8.53 1.49
C THR A 97 -2.88 9.62 2.54
N PRO A 98 -4.12 9.79 3.05
CA PRO A 98 -4.35 10.60 4.23
C PRO A 98 -3.49 10.12 5.40
N GLY A 99 -2.88 11.04 6.16
CA GLY A 99 -1.89 10.73 7.19
C GLY A 99 -2.40 9.91 8.38
N LEU A 100 -3.72 9.75 8.50
CA LEU A 100 -4.35 8.92 9.54
C LEU A 100 -4.61 7.47 9.08
N VAL A 101 -4.29 7.13 7.82
CA VAL A 101 -4.52 5.79 7.28
C VAL A 101 -3.26 4.96 7.41
N SER A 102 -3.31 3.96 8.27
CA SER A 102 -2.27 2.94 8.43
C SER A 102 -2.92 1.56 8.55
N GLY A 103 -2.15 0.49 8.45
CA GLY A 103 -2.66 -0.86 8.67
C GLY A 103 -3.28 -1.02 10.06
N SER A 104 -2.64 -0.47 11.08
CA SER A 104 -3.13 -0.53 12.46
C SER A 104 -4.43 0.25 12.68
N THR A 105 -4.55 1.46 12.11
CA THR A 105 -5.82 2.22 12.19
C THR A 105 -6.96 1.52 11.44
N MET A 106 -6.66 0.85 10.33
CA MET A 106 -7.65 0.04 9.59
C MET A 106 -8.11 -1.16 10.39
N LEU A 107 -7.20 -1.92 11.01
CA LEU A 107 -7.57 -3.06 11.87
C LEU A 107 -8.42 -2.61 13.05
N ASN A 108 -8.05 -1.55 13.73
CA ASN A 108 -8.83 -1.00 14.85
C ASN A 108 -10.23 -0.52 14.43
N ALA A 109 -10.43 -0.18 13.16
CA ALA A 109 -11.76 0.18 12.64
C ALA A 109 -12.59 -1.06 12.23
N VAL A 110 -11.96 -2.15 11.79
CA VAL A 110 -12.64 -3.32 11.21
C VAL A 110 -12.85 -4.43 12.26
N CYS A 111 -11.88 -4.68 13.13
CA CYS A 111 -11.94 -5.80 14.07
C CYS A 111 -13.12 -5.71 15.06
N PRO A 112 -13.35 -4.58 15.78
CA PRO A 112 -14.43 -4.53 16.76
C PRO A 112 -15.82 -4.76 16.16
N PRO A 113 -16.20 -4.15 15.00
CA PRO A 113 -17.47 -4.45 14.37
C PRO A 113 -17.64 -5.89 13.90
N SER A 114 -16.52 -6.57 13.60
CA SER A 114 -16.51 -7.98 13.17
C SER A 114 -16.53 -8.96 14.35
N GLY A 115 -16.45 -8.48 15.60
CA GLY A 115 -16.41 -9.30 16.80
C GLY A 115 -15.05 -9.94 17.09
N TYR A 116 -13.99 -9.49 16.41
CA TYR A 116 -12.62 -9.98 16.60
C TYR A 116 -11.74 -8.91 17.25
N ALA A 117 -10.82 -9.33 18.09
CA ALA A 117 -9.72 -8.50 18.57
C ALA A 117 -8.50 -8.64 17.66
N ALA A 118 -7.65 -7.62 17.57
CA ALA A 118 -6.45 -7.65 16.74
C ALA A 118 -5.50 -8.80 17.13
N GLU A 119 -5.46 -9.14 18.41
CA GLU A 119 -4.67 -10.24 18.97
C GLU A 119 -5.14 -11.63 18.49
N GLN A 120 -6.33 -11.74 17.92
CA GLN A 120 -6.86 -12.98 17.35
C GLN A 120 -6.51 -13.15 15.87
N LEU A 121 -5.86 -12.14 15.27
CA LEU A 121 -5.51 -12.14 13.86
C LEU A 121 -4.14 -12.76 13.63
N THR A 122 -4.02 -13.45 12.51
CA THR A 122 -2.74 -13.84 11.92
C THR A 122 -2.47 -12.94 10.72
N VAL A 123 -1.31 -12.29 10.69
CA VAL A 123 -0.87 -11.42 9.59
C VAL A 123 0.29 -12.06 8.86
N LEU A 124 0.19 -12.17 7.52
CA LEU A 124 1.32 -12.46 6.64
C LEU A 124 1.81 -11.14 6.03
N ALA A 125 3.00 -10.70 6.44
CA ALA A 125 3.57 -9.42 6.05
C ALA A 125 4.72 -9.59 5.05
N GLY A 126 4.54 -9.13 3.81
CA GLY A 126 5.54 -9.21 2.74
C GLY A 126 6.35 -7.92 2.55
N CYS A 127 5.95 -6.79 3.13
CA CYS A 127 6.61 -5.49 2.95
C CYS A 127 6.69 -4.70 4.26
N THR A 128 7.67 -3.81 4.37
CA THR A 128 7.94 -3.02 5.59
C THR A 128 6.81 -2.10 6.00
N GLN A 129 5.93 -1.75 5.06
CA GLN A 129 4.70 -0.99 5.31
C GLN A 129 3.72 -1.71 6.24
N MET A 130 3.85 -3.02 6.37
CA MET A 130 3.01 -3.83 7.25
C MET A 130 3.59 -3.99 8.65
N LEU A 131 4.66 -3.26 8.98
CA LEU A 131 5.35 -3.41 10.27
C LEU A 131 4.43 -3.09 11.47
N ASP A 132 3.55 -2.10 11.33
CA ASP A 132 2.56 -1.76 12.34
C ASP A 132 1.54 -2.90 12.56
N LEU A 133 1.16 -3.62 11.50
CA LEU A 133 0.30 -4.80 11.57
C LEU A 133 1.02 -5.99 12.23
N VAL A 134 2.31 -6.16 11.93
CA VAL A 134 3.16 -7.20 12.55
C VAL A 134 3.19 -7.04 14.08
N HIS A 135 3.27 -5.79 14.56
CA HIS A 135 3.26 -5.51 15.99
C HIS A 135 1.90 -5.63 16.67
N LEU A 136 0.81 -5.45 15.91
CA LEU A 136 -0.54 -5.43 16.45
C LEU A 136 -1.20 -6.82 16.48
N ALA A 137 -0.89 -7.67 15.51
CA ALA A 137 -1.49 -8.99 15.35
C ALA A 137 -1.03 -9.96 16.46
N GLY A 138 -1.90 -10.89 16.83
CA GLY A 138 -1.54 -11.95 17.77
C GLY A 138 -0.54 -12.95 17.22
N GLU A 139 -0.59 -13.21 15.91
CA GLU A 139 0.43 -13.97 15.19
C GLU A 139 0.86 -13.22 13.94
N SER A 140 2.15 -12.96 13.81
CA SER A 140 2.73 -12.36 12.60
C SER A 140 3.72 -13.32 11.93
N VAL A 141 3.56 -13.50 10.63
CA VAL A 141 4.35 -14.38 9.79
C VAL A 141 4.93 -13.58 8.64
N VAL A 142 6.17 -13.84 8.27
CA VAL A 142 6.82 -13.17 7.14
C VAL A 142 7.44 -14.21 6.21
N PRO A 143 7.53 -13.92 4.90
CA PRO A 143 8.25 -14.77 3.94
C PRO A 143 9.73 -14.91 4.29
N ALA A 144 10.37 -16.00 3.82
CA ALA A 144 11.80 -16.24 4.05
C ALA A 144 12.70 -15.12 3.51
N ASP A 145 12.29 -14.48 2.43
CA ASP A 145 12.96 -13.36 1.76
C ASP A 145 12.50 -11.96 2.24
N ALA A 146 11.72 -11.88 3.32
CA ALA A 146 11.26 -10.60 3.87
C ALA A 146 12.43 -9.71 4.32
N ALA A 147 12.20 -8.40 4.30
CA ALA A 147 13.17 -7.41 4.78
C ALA A 147 13.63 -7.71 6.22
N PRO A 148 14.89 -7.41 6.58
CA PRO A 148 15.44 -7.70 7.91
C PRO A 148 14.59 -7.17 9.06
N GLU A 149 14.04 -5.97 8.91
CA GLU A 149 13.20 -5.31 9.92
C GLU A 149 11.93 -6.14 10.22
N LEU A 150 11.30 -6.68 9.17
CA LEU A 150 10.12 -7.53 9.32
C LEU A 150 10.48 -8.86 9.98
N ARG A 151 11.59 -9.47 9.58
CA ARG A 151 12.05 -10.74 10.16
C ARG A 151 12.38 -10.64 11.65
N LEU A 152 12.87 -9.47 12.09
CA LEU A 152 13.16 -9.20 13.50
C LEU A 152 11.89 -8.95 14.31
N ALA A 153 10.85 -8.38 13.71
CA ALA A 153 9.60 -8.02 14.38
C ALA A 153 8.58 -9.16 14.42
N ALA A 154 8.59 -10.06 13.44
CA ALA A 154 7.59 -11.11 13.30
C ALA A 154 7.77 -12.26 14.30
N ASN A 155 6.67 -12.93 14.66
CA ASN A 155 6.69 -14.11 15.52
C ASN A 155 7.37 -15.31 14.85
N ARG A 156 7.19 -15.44 13.52
CA ARG A 156 7.84 -16.51 12.75
C ARG A 156 8.01 -16.15 11.28
N MET A 157 8.79 -16.97 10.59
CA MET A 157 9.10 -16.87 9.17
C MET A 157 8.67 -18.15 8.47
N THR A 158 8.21 -18.06 7.21
CA THR A 158 7.99 -19.24 6.37
C THR A 158 9.31 -19.81 5.88
N LEU A 159 9.28 -21.04 5.42
CA LEU A 159 10.42 -21.68 4.73
C LEU A 159 10.51 -21.25 3.26
N THR A 160 9.38 -20.81 2.72
CA THR A 160 9.24 -20.37 1.31
C THR A 160 9.24 -18.86 1.19
N ASP A 161 9.71 -18.38 0.04
CA ASP A 161 9.70 -16.96 -0.32
C ASP A 161 8.30 -16.48 -0.71
N HIS A 162 8.13 -15.15 -0.81
CA HIS A 162 6.85 -14.55 -1.18
C HIS A 162 6.32 -15.04 -2.53
N ASP A 163 7.20 -15.30 -3.53
CA ASP A 163 6.82 -15.79 -4.87
C ASP A 163 6.61 -17.31 -4.92
N THR A 164 7.19 -18.06 -3.99
CA THR A 164 7.25 -19.53 -4.06
C THR A 164 6.28 -20.24 -3.13
N GLY A 165 5.42 -19.50 -2.41
CA GLY A 165 4.31 -20.10 -1.71
C GLY A 165 4.18 -19.79 -0.21
N ALA A 166 4.79 -18.72 0.30
CA ALA A 166 4.68 -18.32 1.71
C ALA A 166 3.23 -18.28 2.23
N ALA A 167 2.30 -17.75 1.43
CA ALA A 167 0.89 -17.73 1.78
C ALA A 167 0.27 -19.13 1.86
N ALA A 168 0.63 -20.01 0.93
CA ALA A 168 0.15 -21.39 0.93
C ALA A 168 0.69 -22.19 2.12
N GLU A 169 1.97 -22.00 2.47
CA GLU A 169 2.59 -22.61 3.65
C GLU A 169 1.87 -22.17 4.94
N LEU A 170 1.59 -20.85 5.08
CA LEU A 170 0.85 -20.34 6.23
C LEU A 170 -0.54 -20.97 6.33
N LEU A 171 -1.33 -20.93 5.24
CA LEU A 171 -2.69 -21.47 5.23
C LEU A 171 -2.71 -22.97 5.51
N TYR A 172 -1.81 -23.73 4.92
CA TYR A 172 -1.68 -25.17 5.20
C TYR A 172 -1.37 -25.43 6.69
N GLY A 173 -0.44 -24.68 7.25
CA GLY A 173 -0.12 -24.76 8.67
C GLY A 173 -1.30 -24.43 9.60
N MET A 174 -2.15 -23.46 9.21
CA MET A 174 -3.37 -23.12 9.95
C MET A 174 -4.39 -24.25 9.90
N VAL A 175 -4.65 -24.83 8.73
CA VAL A 175 -5.57 -25.99 8.57
C VAL A 175 -5.11 -27.17 9.42
N ARG A 176 -3.84 -27.52 9.35
CA ARG A 176 -3.26 -28.63 10.13
C ARG A 176 -3.42 -28.44 11.64
N ARG A 177 -3.23 -27.20 12.14
CA ARG A 177 -3.44 -26.90 13.57
C ARG A 177 -4.90 -27.04 13.96
N ALA A 178 -5.82 -26.61 13.11
CA ALA A 178 -7.26 -26.77 13.38
C ALA A 178 -7.68 -28.24 13.45
N GLU A 179 -7.18 -29.10 12.57
CA GLU A 179 -7.44 -30.54 12.56
C GLU A 179 -6.90 -31.27 13.82
N THR A 180 -5.75 -30.79 14.38
CA THR A 180 -5.16 -31.41 15.58
C THR A 180 -5.79 -30.92 16.88
N SER A 181 -6.59 -29.84 16.84
CA SER A 181 -7.26 -29.24 18.00
C SER A 181 -8.73 -29.64 18.11
N ALA A 182 -9.27 -30.38 17.15
CA ALA A 182 -10.63 -30.90 17.09
C ALA A 182 -10.69 -32.35 17.57
#